data_c4e8dd4b29350363021bea7b84501ced
#
_entry.id   c4e8dd4b29350363021bea7b84501ced
#
_cell.length_a   1.000
_cell.length_b   1.000
_cell.length_c   1.000
_cell.angle_alpha   90.00
_cell.angle_beta   90.00
_cell.angle_gamma   90.00
#
_symmetry.space_group_name_H-M   'P 1'
#
loop_
_entity.id
_entity.type
_entity.pdbx_description
1 polymer ?
#
loop_
_entity_poly.entity_id
_entity_poly.type
_entity_poly.pdbx_seq_one_letter_code
_entity_poly.pdbx_strand_id
1 'polypeptide(L)'
;DQKPELSLPAVADRVMEALGKYDFIVTNFANGDVIGHTLNTAAKLEACKHVSHYLDVVVHDALAKGYVVAVTADHGNIEKLYTAAGKPDGAHTTNLVPFILMDPAHSGPIALRDGCLGDVAPTVLNVMGIPQPAEMTGKSLAEGHDFGKDRKMLLIICDGWGLGSGDDGDAIHLADTPYWDSLLAEQSWSKLHASGEHVGLGSGKAGNSEAGHSNLGAGRCVMQDDVRLD
;
A
#
# COMPACT_ATOMS: atom_id res chain seq x y z
N ASP A 1 20.58 5.13 -4.56
CA ASP A 1 20.34 4.83 -5.98
C ASP A 1 21.31 3.80 -6.58
N GLN A 2 22.37 3.43 -5.88
CA GLN A 2 23.31 2.36 -6.31
C GLN A 2 22.78 0.96 -5.97
N LYS A 3 21.78 0.85 -5.11
CA LYS A 3 21.20 -0.41 -4.64
C LYS A 3 19.65 -0.30 -4.52
N PRO A 4 18.93 -0.25 -5.67
CA PRO A 4 17.49 -0.02 -5.68
C PRO A 4 16.66 -1.09 -4.96
N GLU A 5 17.20 -2.31 -4.82
CA GLU A 5 16.56 -3.38 -4.05
C GLU A 5 16.57 -3.13 -2.53
N LEU A 6 17.46 -2.27 -2.02
CA LEU A 6 17.63 -1.98 -0.58
C LEU A 6 17.76 -3.27 0.25
N SER A 7 16.96 -3.37 1.32
CA SER A 7 16.85 -4.56 2.16
C SER A 7 15.66 -5.45 1.82
N LEU A 8 14.97 -5.19 0.70
CA LEU A 8 13.74 -5.88 0.31
C LEU A 8 13.87 -7.42 0.26
N PRO A 9 14.98 -7.99 -0.28
CA PRO A 9 15.18 -9.45 -0.23
C PRO A 9 15.10 -10.01 1.19
N ALA A 10 15.82 -9.38 2.13
CA ALA A 10 15.84 -9.83 3.51
C ALA A 10 14.49 -9.62 4.23
N VAL A 11 13.76 -8.55 3.89
CA VAL A 11 12.39 -8.31 4.39
C VAL A 11 11.46 -9.40 3.89
N ALA A 12 11.50 -9.73 2.61
CA ALA A 12 10.68 -10.80 2.02
C ALA A 12 10.96 -12.17 2.68
N ASP A 13 12.24 -12.51 2.88
CA ASP A 13 12.63 -13.74 3.58
C ASP A 13 12.03 -13.78 5.00
N ARG A 14 12.08 -12.68 5.75
CA ARG A 14 11.50 -12.60 7.10
C ARG A 14 9.99 -12.74 7.10
N VAL A 15 9.30 -12.17 6.12
CA VAL A 15 7.86 -12.35 5.96
C VAL A 15 7.54 -13.82 5.70
N MET A 16 8.23 -14.47 4.76
CA MET A 16 8.03 -15.89 4.44
C MET A 16 8.33 -16.81 5.63
N GLU A 17 9.34 -16.51 6.45
CA GLU A 17 9.63 -17.21 7.71
C GLU A 17 8.52 -17.01 8.76
N ALA A 18 7.82 -15.87 8.75
CA ALA A 18 6.74 -15.55 9.69
C ALA A 18 5.41 -16.22 9.31
N LEU A 19 5.21 -16.46 8.00
CA LEU A 19 4.00 -17.13 7.49
C LEU A 19 3.84 -18.52 8.12
N GLY A 20 2.65 -18.78 8.65
CA GLY A 20 2.32 -19.99 9.39
C GLY A 20 2.57 -19.91 10.89
N LYS A 21 3.33 -18.93 11.37
CA LYS A 21 3.64 -18.74 12.81
C LYS A 21 2.76 -17.69 13.47
N TYR A 22 2.27 -16.70 12.71
CA TYR A 22 1.48 -15.57 13.23
C TYR A 22 0.17 -15.48 12.47
N ASP A 23 -0.87 -14.98 13.13
CA ASP A 23 -2.19 -14.80 12.52
C ASP A 23 -2.32 -13.47 11.78
N PHE A 24 -1.57 -12.45 12.21
CA PHE A 24 -1.45 -11.17 11.53
C PHE A 24 0.01 -10.81 11.31
N ILE A 25 0.33 -10.48 10.07
CA ILE A 25 1.66 -10.01 9.66
C ILE A 25 1.47 -8.69 8.92
N VAL A 26 2.25 -7.68 9.28
CA VAL A 26 2.36 -6.43 8.53
C VAL A 26 3.82 -6.19 8.15
N THR A 27 4.04 -5.77 6.91
CA THR A 27 5.38 -5.46 6.39
C THR A 27 5.37 -4.19 5.55
N ASN A 28 6.51 -3.50 5.53
CA ASN A 28 6.72 -2.31 4.72
C ASN A 28 7.82 -2.56 3.68
N PHE A 29 7.52 -2.31 2.40
CA PHE A 29 8.47 -2.31 1.29
C PHE A 29 8.87 -0.87 1.00
N ALA A 30 9.99 -0.43 1.55
CA ALA A 30 10.41 0.97 1.59
C ALA A 30 10.94 1.53 0.25
N ASN A 31 11.03 0.70 -0.79
CA ASN A 31 11.75 1.03 -2.04
C ASN A 31 11.14 2.21 -2.78
N GLY A 32 9.81 2.30 -2.82
CA GLY A 32 9.10 3.36 -3.53
C GLY A 32 9.40 4.74 -2.95
N ASP A 33 9.42 4.88 -1.63
CA ASP A 33 9.75 6.14 -0.99
C ASP A 33 11.24 6.45 -1.05
N VAL A 34 12.09 5.55 -0.55
CA VAL A 34 13.55 5.79 -0.45
C VAL A 34 14.18 6.09 -1.81
N ILE A 35 13.85 5.29 -2.84
CA ILE A 35 14.38 5.51 -4.18
C ILE A 35 13.59 6.62 -4.92
N GLY A 36 12.31 6.79 -4.59
CA GLY A 36 11.47 7.87 -5.09
C GLY A 36 12.04 9.26 -4.83
N HIS A 37 12.71 9.46 -3.69
CA HIS A 37 13.40 10.71 -3.37
C HIS A 37 14.63 10.99 -4.23
N THR A 38 15.16 10.01 -4.94
CA THR A 38 16.27 10.23 -5.87
C THR A 38 15.78 10.89 -7.15
N LEU A 39 16.67 11.61 -7.83
CA LEU A 39 16.40 12.18 -9.17
C LEU A 39 16.86 11.23 -10.28
N ASN A 40 17.14 9.98 -9.97
CA ASN A 40 17.65 8.97 -10.89
C ASN A 40 16.51 8.10 -11.43
N THR A 41 16.02 8.40 -12.61
CA THR A 41 14.93 7.65 -13.25
C THR A 41 15.26 6.16 -13.40
N ALA A 42 16.47 5.80 -13.81
CA ALA A 42 16.84 4.39 -13.96
C ALA A 42 16.76 3.62 -12.63
N ALA A 43 17.19 4.25 -11.53
CA ALA A 43 17.08 3.64 -10.19
C ALA A 43 15.61 3.47 -9.76
N LYS A 44 14.72 4.44 -10.09
CA LYS A 44 13.29 4.34 -9.82
C LYS A 44 12.66 3.16 -10.59
N LEU A 45 12.94 3.04 -11.87
CA LEU A 45 12.41 1.92 -12.67
C LEU A 45 12.89 0.57 -12.13
N GLU A 46 14.16 0.48 -11.73
CA GLU A 46 14.70 -0.75 -11.16
C GLU A 46 14.09 -1.08 -9.78
N ALA A 47 13.85 -0.07 -8.95
CA ALA A 47 13.14 -0.26 -7.68
C ALA A 47 11.71 -0.79 -7.90
N CYS A 48 10.98 -0.29 -8.91
CA CYS A 48 9.65 -0.78 -9.27
C CYS A 48 9.68 -2.27 -9.66
N LYS A 49 10.67 -2.70 -10.43
CA LYS A 49 10.84 -4.12 -10.79
C LYS A 49 11.08 -5.00 -9.56
N HIS A 50 11.95 -4.56 -8.65
CA HIS A 50 12.19 -5.30 -7.41
C HIS A 50 10.93 -5.41 -6.56
N VAL A 51 10.16 -4.33 -6.39
CA VAL A 51 8.89 -4.38 -5.65
C VAL A 51 7.92 -5.37 -6.30
N SER A 52 7.73 -5.31 -7.63
CA SER A 52 6.86 -6.24 -8.35
C SER A 52 7.30 -7.69 -8.16
N HIS A 53 8.61 -7.98 -8.25
CA HIS A 53 9.15 -9.33 -8.06
C HIS A 53 8.91 -9.85 -6.63
N TYR A 54 9.20 -9.06 -5.60
CA TYR A 54 9.03 -9.52 -4.22
C TYR A 54 7.57 -9.54 -3.76
N LEU A 55 6.69 -8.75 -4.38
CA LEU A 55 5.24 -8.92 -4.22
C LEU A 55 4.82 -10.31 -4.75
N ASP A 56 5.28 -10.70 -5.95
CA ASP A 56 4.99 -12.01 -6.53
C ASP A 56 5.37 -13.15 -5.57
N VAL A 57 6.61 -13.17 -5.10
CA VAL A 57 7.14 -14.24 -4.23
C VAL A 57 6.36 -14.29 -2.91
N VAL A 58 6.17 -13.15 -2.25
CA VAL A 58 5.57 -13.09 -0.91
C VAL A 58 4.07 -13.35 -0.95
N VAL A 59 3.35 -12.78 -1.91
CA VAL A 59 1.89 -12.94 -2.03
C VAL A 59 1.54 -14.39 -2.37
N HIS A 60 2.23 -15.00 -3.32
CA HIS A 60 1.97 -16.41 -3.67
C HIS A 60 2.20 -17.35 -2.49
N ASP A 61 3.28 -17.18 -1.72
CA ASP A 61 3.54 -18.01 -0.53
C ASP A 61 2.47 -17.78 0.55
N ALA A 62 2.05 -16.54 0.77
CA ALA A 62 1.00 -16.21 1.75
C ALA A 62 -0.36 -16.82 1.37
N LEU A 63 -0.78 -16.67 0.12
CA LEU A 63 -2.04 -17.24 -0.38
C LEU A 63 -2.01 -18.78 -0.29
N ALA A 64 -0.90 -19.42 -0.66
CA ALA A 64 -0.72 -20.87 -0.55
C ALA A 64 -0.81 -21.37 0.90
N LYS A 65 -0.47 -20.54 1.88
CA LYS A 65 -0.60 -20.81 3.32
C LYS A 65 -1.94 -20.36 3.93
N GLY A 66 -2.89 -19.95 3.07
CA GLY A 66 -4.27 -19.61 3.48
C GLY A 66 -4.45 -18.22 4.07
N TYR A 67 -3.47 -17.32 3.94
CA TYR A 67 -3.62 -15.92 4.37
C TYR A 67 -4.49 -15.14 3.39
N VAL A 68 -5.36 -14.30 3.93
CA VAL A 68 -5.92 -13.17 3.17
C VAL A 68 -4.79 -12.15 3.01
N VAL A 69 -4.57 -11.67 1.81
CA VAL A 69 -3.48 -10.72 1.55
C VAL A 69 -4.06 -9.38 1.11
N ALA A 70 -3.65 -8.31 1.79
CA ALA A 70 -3.87 -6.95 1.34
C ALA A 70 -2.56 -6.29 0.93
N VAL A 71 -2.57 -5.59 -0.20
CA VAL A 71 -1.46 -4.76 -0.68
C VAL A 71 -1.96 -3.33 -0.80
N THR A 72 -1.27 -2.39 -0.15
CA THR A 72 -1.60 -0.96 -0.19
C THR A 72 -0.34 -0.12 -0.16
N ALA A 73 -0.49 1.19 -0.07
CA ALA A 73 0.60 2.13 0.16
C ALA A 73 0.18 3.16 1.22
N ASP A 74 1.13 3.86 1.78
CA ASP A 74 0.93 4.88 2.80
C ASP A 74 0.85 6.31 2.21
N HIS A 75 1.48 6.55 1.07
CA HIS A 75 1.41 7.75 0.23
C HIS A 75 1.98 7.47 -1.17
N GLY A 76 1.92 8.44 -2.06
CA GLY A 76 2.57 8.39 -3.37
C GLY A 76 3.91 9.13 -3.39
N ASN A 77 4.83 8.66 -4.23
CA ASN A 77 6.15 9.26 -4.51
C ASN A 77 6.71 8.77 -5.85
N ILE A 78 7.05 7.45 -5.95
CA ILE A 78 7.85 6.91 -7.06
C ILE A 78 7.14 6.98 -8.40
N GLU A 79 5.82 6.97 -8.42
CA GLU A 79 5.00 7.01 -9.63
C GLU A 79 5.18 8.31 -10.43
N LYS A 80 5.75 9.36 -9.81
CA LYS A 80 5.94 10.64 -10.48
C LYS A 80 7.41 10.92 -10.75
N LEU A 81 7.76 10.94 -12.02
CA LEU A 81 9.15 11.18 -12.49
C LEU A 81 9.50 12.66 -12.66
N TYR A 82 8.52 13.49 -13.06
CA TYR A 82 8.79 14.87 -13.46
C TYR A 82 7.82 15.85 -12.82
N THR A 83 8.34 17.04 -12.53
CA THR A 83 7.53 18.21 -12.19
C THR A 83 6.76 18.71 -13.41
N ALA A 84 5.79 19.62 -13.22
CA ALA A 84 5.08 20.27 -14.30
C ALA A 84 6.01 21.04 -15.27
N ALA A 85 7.21 21.41 -14.82
CA ALA A 85 8.24 22.06 -15.64
C ALA A 85 9.16 21.05 -16.37
N GLY A 86 8.87 19.75 -16.31
CA GLY A 86 9.66 18.68 -16.96
C GLY A 86 11.01 18.40 -16.29
N LYS A 87 11.22 18.84 -15.07
CA LYS A 87 12.43 18.52 -14.30
C LYS A 87 12.22 17.25 -13.48
N PRO A 88 13.27 16.44 -13.21
CA PRO A 88 13.15 15.29 -12.30
C PRO A 88 12.52 15.67 -10.97
N ASP A 89 11.59 14.84 -10.49
CA ASP A 89 10.86 15.05 -9.25
C ASP A 89 11.20 13.93 -8.25
N GLY A 90 11.37 14.29 -6.99
CA GLY A 90 11.59 13.36 -5.88
C GLY A 90 10.67 13.67 -4.69
N ALA A 91 9.65 14.49 -4.90
CA ALA A 91 8.70 14.86 -3.86
C ALA A 91 7.54 13.87 -3.76
N HIS A 92 6.97 13.76 -2.57
CA HIS A 92 5.72 13.03 -2.37
C HIS A 92 4.59 13.65 -3.19
N THR A 93 3.59 12.84 -3.52
CA THR A 93 2.45 13.24 -4.35
C THR A 93 1.16 13.34 -3.53
N THR A 94 0.14 13.92 -4.14
CA THR A 94 -1.24 13.89 -3.63
C THR A 94 -2.07 12.79 -4.31
N ASN A 95 -1.43 11.90 -5.07
CA ASN A 95 -2.10 10.82 -5.77
C ASN A 95 -2.80 9.88 -4.77
N LEU A 96 -3.87 9.27 -5.22
CA LEU A 96 -4.50 8.17 -4.50
C LEU A 96 -3.54 6.98 -4.48
N VAL A 97 -3.73 6.09 -3.50
CA VAL A 97 -2.98 4.84 -3.41
C VAL A 97 -3.91 3.65 -3.63
N PRO A 98 -3.39 2.51 -4.09
CA PRO A 98 -4.20 1.31 -4.29
C PRO A 98 -4.48 0.60 -2.97
N PHE A 99 -5.61 -0.12 -2.92
CA PHE A 99 -5.88 -1.16 -1.93
C PHE A 99 -6.35 -2.40 -2.68
N ILE A 100 -5.52 -3.44 -2.68
CA ILE A 100 -5.77 -4.72 -3.35
C ILE A 100 -6.06 -5.76 -2.28
N LEU A 101 -7.09 -6.59 -2.46
CA LEU A 101 -7.47 -7.62 -1.49
C LEU A 101 -7.67 -8.96 -2.19
N MET A 102 -7.00 -9.98 -1.66
CA MET A 102 -7.03 -11.35 -2.17
C MET A 102 -7.41 -12.31 -1.05
N ASP A 103 -8.44 -13.11 -1.26
CA ASP A 103 -8.88 -14.16 -0.34
C ASP A 103 -8.78 -15.52 -1.01
N PRO A 104 -7.82 -16.40 -0.61
CA PRO A 104 -7.65 -17.70 -1.26
C PRO A 104 -8.81 -18.68 -1.04
N ALA A 105 -9.70 -18.40 -0.09
CA ALA A 105 -10.90 -19.21 0.14
C ALA A 105 -12.11 -18.74 -0.69
N HIS A 106 -11.98 -17.62 -1.40
CA HIS A 106 -13.04 -17.04 -2.22
C HIS A 106 -12.70 -17.09 -3.71
N SER A 107 -13.60 -17.64 -4.51
CA SER A 107 -13.49 -17.63 -5.97
C SER A 107 -14.32 -16.49 -6.55
N GLY A 108 -13.66 -15.53 -7.19
CA GLY A 108 -14.32 -14.39 -7.82
C GLY A 108 -14.00 -13.05 -7.17
N PRO A 109 -14.53 -11.95 -7.72
CA PRO A 109 -14.20 -10.61 -7.25
C PRO A 109 -14.80 -10.33 -5.87
N ILE A 110 -14.03 -9.66 -5.03
CA ILE A 110 -14.50 -9.09 -3.76
C ILE A 110 -14.97 -7.66 -4.03
N ALA A 111 -16.19 -7.32 -3.64
CA ALA A 111 -16.67 -5.94 -3.77
C ALA A 111 -15.93 -5.04 -2.77
N LEU A 112 -15.11 -4.14 -3.29
CA LEU A 112 -14.38 -3.15 -2.52
C LEU A 112 -14.90 -1.75 -2.82
N ARG A 113 -15.01 -0.92 -1.78
CA ARG A 113 -15.31 0.50 -1.92
C ARG A 113 -14.02 1.34 -1.92
N ASP A 114 -14.05 2.48 -2.55
CA ASP A 114 -13.04 3.52 -2.34
C ASP A 114 -13.11 4.09 -0.92
N GLY A 115 -12.00 4.60 -0.40
CA GLY A 115 -11.95 5.11 0.96
C GLY A 115 -10.70 5.92 1.26
N CYS A 116 -10.22 5.81 2.49
CA CYS A 116 -9.00 6.45 2.95
C CYS A 116 -8.14 5.47 3.77
N LEU A 117 -6.91 5.86 4.11
CA LEU A 117 -5.99 5.00 4.87
C LEU A 117 -6.57 4.56 6.23
N GLY A 118 -7.40 5.41 6.86
CA GLY A 118 -8.09 5.06 8.11
C GLY A 118 -9.10 3.92 8.01
N ASP A 119 -9.42 3.45 6.80
CA ASP A 119 -10.32 2.32 6.57
C ASP A 119 -9.60 0.96 6.54
N VAL A 120 -8.25 0.96 6.53
CA VAL A 120 -7.47 -0.27 6.41
C VAL A 120 -7.51 -1.11 7.69
N ALA A 121 -7.25 -0.54 8.87
CA ALA A 121 -7.34 -1.28 10.13
C ALA A 121 -8.75 -1.87 10.38
N PRO A 122 -9.86 -1.14 10.17
CA PRO A 122 -11.21 -1.74 10.18
C PRO A 122 -11.37 -2.92 9.22
N THR A 123 -10.74 -2.87 8.04
CA THR A 123 -10.75 -3.98 7.09
C THR A 123 -9.97 -5.19 7.62
N VAL A 124 -8.80 -4.96 8.23
CA VAL A 124 -8.03 -6.03 8.90
C VAL A 124 -8.85 -6.71 9.98
N LEU A 125 -9.51 -5.93 10.85
CA LEU A 125 -10.36 -6.48 11.91
C LEU A 125 -11.54 -7.27 11.34
N ASN A 126 -12.17 -6.80 10.27
CA ASN A 126 -13.24 -7.51 9.58
C ASN A 126 -12.76 -8.85 9.01
N VAL A 127 -11.61 -8.89 8.33
CA VAL A 127 -10.99 -10.13 7.82
C VAL A 127 -10.77 -11.14 8.95
N MET A 128 -10.24 -10.67 10.08
CA MET A 128 -9.89 -11.54 11.22
C MET A 128 -11.08 -11.87 12.14
N GLY A 129 -12.27 -11.31 11.86
CA GLY A 129 -13.46 -11.53 12.71
C GLY A 129 -13.34 -10.89 14.09
N ILE A 130 -12.54 -9.84 14.23
CA ILE A 130 -12.32 -9.10 15.48
C ILE A 130 -13.27 -7.89 15.53
N PRO A 131 -14.03 -7.70 16.63
CA PRO A 131 -14.90 -6.54 16.76
C PRO A 131 -14.12 -5.22 16.67
N GLN A 132 -14.62 -4.28 15.86
CA GLN A 132 -14.03 -2.96 15.73
C GLN A 132 -14.31 -2.12 16.98
N PRO A 133 -13.29 -1.51 17.64
CA PRO A 133 -13.50 -0.62 18.77
C PRO A 133 -14.15 0.70 18.32
N ALA A 134 -14.88 1.35 19.21
CA ALA A 134 -15.65 2.56 18.93
C ALA A 134 -14.75 3.76 18.52
N GLU A 135 -13.51 3.77 18.97
CA GLU A 135 -12.51 4.79 18.64
C GLU A 135 -12.03 4.73 17.17
N MET A 136 -12.16 3.59 16.51
CA MET A 136 -11.94 3.46 15.08
C MET A 136 -13.18 3.90 14.34
N THR A 137 -13.13 5.07 13.72
CA THR A 137 -14.25 5.66 12.96
C THR A 137 -14.25 5.30 11.47
N GLY A 138 -13.17 4.70 10.98
CA GLY A 138 -13.09 4.13 9.63
C GLY A 138 -14.04 2.96 9.46
N LYS A 139 -14.22 2.53 8.22
CA LYS A 139 -15.12 1.41 7.87
C LYS A 139 -14.39 0.40 7.01
N SER A 140 -14.71 -0.88 7.15
CA SER A 140 -14.15 -1.90 6.27
C SER A 140 -14.34 -1.55 4.80
N LEU A 141 -13.30 -1.72 3.99
CA LEU A 141 -13.36 -1.55 2.54
C LEU A 141 -14.10 -2.70 1.85
N ALA A 142 -14.23 -3.85 2.54
CA ALA A 142 -14.93 -5.05 2.09
C ALA A 142 -16.13 -5.38 3.01
N GLU A 143 -16.94 -4.41 3.36
CA GLU A 143 -17.98 -4.51 4.39
C GLU A 143 -19.02 -5.62 4.13
N GLY A 144 -19.31 -5.94 2.89
CA GLY A 144 -20.28 -6.97 2.51
C GLY A 144 -19.69 -8.37 2.31
N HIS A 145 -18.37 -8.54 2.46
CA HIS A 145 -17.72 -9.83 2.22
C HIS A 145 -17.63 -10.68 3.50
N ASP A 146 -18.06 -11.95 3.40
CA ASP A 146 -17.91 -12.92 4.48
C ASP A 146 -16.58 -13.67 4.34
N PHE A 147 -15.62 -13.32 5.17
CA PHE A 147 -14.31 -13.99 5.21
C PHE A 147 -14.33 -15.35 5.93
N GLY A 148 -15.42 -15.70 6.61
CA GLY A 148 -15.46 -16.87 7.48
C GLY A 148 -14.79 -16.64 8.83
N LYS A 149 -14.34 -17.74 9.47
CA LYS A 149 -13.74 -17.73 10.81
C LYS A 149 -12.24 -18.03 10.76
N ASP A 150 -11.54 -17.61 11.82
CA ASP A 150 -10.13 -17.95 12.08
C ASP A 150 -9.20 -17.63 10.90
N ARG A 151 -9.44 -16.48 10.26
CA ARG A 151 -8.65 -16.05 9.10
C ARG A 151 -7.35 -15.39 9.54
N LYS A 152 -6.30 -15.72 8.83
CA LYS A 152 -4.99 -15.09 8.95
C LYS A 152 -4.85 -14.02 7.90
N MET A 153 -4.10 -12.95 8.19
CA MET A 153 -3.94 -11.84 7.27
C MET A 153 -2.49 -11.37 7.16
N LEU A 154 -2.08 -11.10 5.93
CA LEU A 154 -0.85 -10.38 5.60
C LEU A 154 -1.22 -9.02 5.00
N LEU A 155 -0.71 -7.95 5.60
CA LEU A 155 -0.79 -6.57 5.07
C LEU A 155 0.59 -6.16 4.57
N ILE A 156 0.70 -5.87 3.28
CA ILE A 156 1.92 -5.33 2.65
C ILE A 156 1.68 -3.85 2.35
N ILE A 157 2.55 -2.99 2.88
CA ILE A 157 2.56 -1.56 2.61
C ILE A 157 3.71 -1.28 1.66
N CYS A 158 3.42 -0.87 0.42
CA CYS A 158 4.40 -0.39 -0.55
C CYS A 158 4.60 1.11 -0.32
N ASP A 159 5.59 1.46 0.48
CA ASP A 159 5.89 2.84 0.88
C ASP A 159 6.20 3.72 -0.34
N GLY A 160 5.51 4.85 -0.46
CA GLY A 160 5.69 5.76 -1.58
C GLY A 160 5.16 5.25 -2.92
N TRP A 161 4.09 4.44 -2.94
CA TRP A 161 3.55 3.79 -4.15
C TRP A 161 2.15 4.28 -4.50
N GLY A 162 2.08 5.41 -5.21
CA GLY A 162 0.82 6.02 -5.63
C GLY A 162 0.28 5.45 -6.95
N LEU A 163 -0.93 5.84 -7.28
CA LEU A 163 -1.54 5.60 -8.58
C LEU A 163 -1.15 6.75 -9.51
N GLY A 164 -0.26 6.50 -10.43
CA GLY A 164 0.28 7.49 -11.36
C GLY A 164 -0.61 7.78 -12.55
N SER A 165 -0.07 8.51 -13.51
CA SER A 165 -0.79 8.96 -14.71
C SER A 165 -0.91 7.90 -15.82
N GLY A 166 -0.09 6.83 -15.74
CA GLY A 166 -0.05 5.79 -16.77
C GLY A 166 0.58 6.25 -18.09
N ASP A 167 1.48 7.22 -18.04
CA ASP A 167 2.20 7.77 -19.19
C ASP A 167 3.72 7.77 -18.97
N ASP A 168 4.46 8.42 -19.86
CA ASP A 168 5.93 8.52 -19.80
C ASP A 168 6.47 9.27 -18.56
N GLY A 169 5.61 9.87 -17.77
CA GLY A 169 5.93 10.51 -16.49
C GLY A 169 5.76 9.61 -15.27
N ASP A 170 5.30 8.38 -15.46
CA ASP A 170 4.98 7.42 -14.40
C ASP A 170 6.00 6.28 -14.37
N ALA A 171 6.81 6.22 -13.29
CA ALA A 171 7.85 5.20 -13.16
C ALA A 171 7.29 3.78 -13.05
N ILE A 172 6.14 3.60 -12.41
CA ILE A 172 5.53 2.28 -12.24
C ILE A 172 5.03 1.77 -13.60
N HIS A 173 4.41 2.67 -14.39
CA HIS A 173 3.93 2.36 -15.74
C HIS A 173 5.07 2.03 -16.70
N LEU A 174 6.20 2.75 -16.61
CA LEU A 174 7.35 2.55 -17.51
C LEU A 174 8.21 1.34 -17.13
N ALA A 175 8.19 0.93 -15.88
CA ALA A 175 8.97 -0.20 -15.40
C ALA A 175 8.35 -1.53 -15.85
N ASP A 176 9.20 -2.55 -16.01
CA ASP A 176 8.74 -3.93 -16.22
C ASP A 176 8.25 -4.51 -14.88
N THR A 177 6.95 -4.40 -14.64
CA THR A 177 6.29 -4.78 -13.38
C THR A 177 5.19 -5.82 -13.58
N PRO A 178 5.49 -7.01 -14.15
CA PRO A 178 4.48 -7.94 -14.63
C PRO A 178 3.52 -8.43 -13.52
N TYR A 179 4.03 -8.65 -12.29
CA TYR A 179 3.17 -9.09 -11.21
C TYR A 179 2.26 -7.95 -10.70
N TRP A 180 2.79 -6.74 -10.56
CA TRP A 180 2.00 -5.56 -10.21
C TRP A 180 0.87 -5.32 -11.22
N ASP A 181 1.18 -5.42 -12.51
CA ASP A 181 0.21 -5.25 -13.59
C ASP A 181 -0.89 -6.32 -13.52
N SER A 182 -0.51 -7.57 -13.23
CA SER A 182 -1.48 -8.66 -13.04
C SER A 182 -2.38 -8.45 -11.83
N LEU A 183 -1.85 -7.91 -10.72
CA LEU A 183 -2.66 -7.58 -9.54
C LEU A 183 -3.78 -6.58 -9.88
N LEU A 184 -3.46 -5.52 -10.61
CA LEU A 184 -4.45 -4.52 -11.02
C LEU A 184 -5.44 -5.03 -12.08
N ALA A 185 -5.01 -5.96 -12.94
CA ALA A 185 -5.85 -6.52 -13.99
C ALA A 185 -6.79 -7.62 -13.50
N GLU A 186 -6.36 -8.44 -12.52
CA GLU A 186 -7.01 -9.70 -12.17
C GLU A 186 -7.63 -9.70 -10.77
N GLN A 187 -7.12 -8.89 -9.85
CA GLN A 187 -7.56 -8.88 -8.46
C GLN A 187 -8.57 -7.78 -8.17
N SER A 188 -9.30 -7.93 -7.07
CA SER A 188 -10.18 -6.87 -6.56
C SER A 188 -9.35 -5.76 -5.94
N TRP A 189 -9.56 -4.53 -6.37
CA TRP A 189 -8.88 -3.38 -5.80
C TRP A 189 -9.74 -2.11 -5.80
N SER A 190 -9.38 -1.18 -4.95
CA SER A 190 -10.02 0.13 -4.80
C SER A 190 -8.96 1.22 -4.57
N LYS A 191 -9.40 2.46 -4.50
CA LYS A 191 -8.55 3.64 -4.35
C LYS A 191 -8.71 4.23 -2.96
N LEU A 192 -7.58 4.62 -2.33
CA LEU A 192 -7.59 5.27 -1.04
C LEU A 192 -7.00 6.68 -1.12
N HIS A 193 -7.63 7.62 -0.42
CA HIS A 193 -7.05 8.91 -0.14
C HIS A 193 -5.91 8.76 0.87
N ALA A 194 -4.72 9.26 0.52
CA ALA A 194 -3.49 9.15 1.29
C ALA A 194 -2.80 10.51 1.49
N SER A 195 -3.53 11.63 1.30
CA SER A 195 -2.98 12.99 1.38
C SER A 195 -3.99 13.97 1.94
N GLY A 196 -3.53 15.17 2.29
CA GLY A 196 -4.36 16.30 2.74
C GLY A 196 -5.20 15.95 3.96
N GLU A 197 -6.40 16.51 4.01
CA GLU A 197 -7.34 16.39 5.15
C GLU A 197 -7.75 14.95 5.46
N HIS A 198 -7.70 14.05 4.47
CA HIS A 198 -8.04 12.63 4.64
C HIS A 198 -7.07 11.87 5.55
N VAL A 199 -5.87 12.41 5.75
CA VAL A 199 -4.84 11.84 6.64
C VAL A 199 -4.44 12.80 7.75
N GLY A 200 -5.26 13.83 8.00
CA GLY A 200 -5.06 14.80 9.06
C GLY A 200 -3.98 15.85 8.77
N LEU A 201 -3.60 16.04 7.51
CA LEU A 201 -2.73 17.10 7.03
C LEU A 201 -3.55 18.30 6.52
N GLY A 202 -2.91 19.44 6.30
CA GLY A 202 -3.54 20.59 5.67
C GLY A 202 -4.03 20.29 4.24
N SER A 203 -5.04 21.03 3.79
CA SER A 203 -5.64 20.85 2.46
C SER A 203 -4.58 20.95 1.35
N GLY A 204 -4.60 19.99 0.41
CA GLY A 204 -3.67 19.93 -0.71
C GLY A 204 -2.23 19.55 -0.38
N LYS A 205 -1.89 19.26 0.88
CA LYS A 205 -0.57 18.75 1.25
C LYS A 205 -0.40 17.30 0.80
N ALA A 206 0.75 16.99 0.24
CA ALA A 206 1.13 15.60 -0.07
C ALA A 206 1.16 14.74 1.20
N GLY A 207 0.89 13.44 1.06
CA GLY A 207 1.06 12.47 2.13
C GLY A 207 2.53 12.28 2.53
N ASN A 208 2.74 11.58 3.63
CA ASN A 208 4.07 11.17 4.08
C ASN A 208 3.96 9.91 4.94
N SER A 209 5.10 9.24 5.18
CA SER A 209 5.12 7.95 5.88
C SER A 209 4.57 8.05 7.31
N GLU A 210 4.81 9.15 8.04
CA GLU A 210 4.30 9.33 9.40
C GLU A 210 2.78 9.40 9.43
N ALA A 211 2.18 10.31 8.65
CA ALA A 211 0.73 10.45 8.55
C ALA A 211 0.10 9.18 7.96
N GLY A 212 0.69 8.60 6.91
CA GLY A 212 0.20 7.40 6.26
C GLY A 212 0.12 6.22 7.21
N HIS A 213 1.22 5.83 7.84
CA HIS A 213 1.26 4.70 8.77
C HIS A 213 0.40 4.94 10.01
N SER A 214 0.36 6.18 10.53
CA SER A 214 -0.52 6.52 11.65
C SER A 214 -1.99 6.28 11.33
N ASN A 215 -2.45 6.68 10.14
CA ASN A 215 -3.84 6.48 9.72
C ASN A 215 -4.13 5.00 9.43
N LEU A 216 -3.20 4.28 8.76
CA LEU A 216 -3.33 2.85 8.49
C LEU A 216 -3.55 2.04 9.77
N GLY A 217 -2.81 2.36 10.84
CA GLY A 217 -2.89 1.64 12.11
C GLY A 217 -4.00 2.10 13.05
N ALA A 218 -4.34 3.39 13.03
CA ALA A 218 -5.34 3.96 13.95
C ALA A 218 -6.79 3.62 13.59
N GLY A 219 -7.06 3.22 12.35
CA GLY A 219 -8.43 2.97 11.88
C GLY A 219 -9.33 4.21 11.86
N ARG A 220 -8.72 5.39 11.74
CA ARG A 220 -9.40 6.70 11.69
C ARG A 220 -8.46 7.76 11.15
N CYS A 221 -9.01 8.92 10.79
CA CYS A 221 -8.18 10.09 10.49
C CYS A 221 -7.47 10.55 11.77
N VAL A 222 -6.13 10.69 11.69
CA VAL A 222 -5.27 11.18 12.78
C VAL A 222 -4.76 12.56 12.42
N MET A 223 -5.25 13.58 13.15
CA MET A 223 -4.80 14.95 12.95
C MET A 223 -3.31 15.07 13.27
N GLN A 224 -2.55 15.60 12.32
CA GLN A 224 -1.11 15.81 12.48
C GLN A 224 -0.81 17.08 13.26
N ASP A 225 0.38 17.17 13.85
CA ASP A 225 0.71 18.27 14.79
C ASP A 225 0.67 19.66 14.14
N ASP A 226 1.01 19.77 12.86
CA ASP A 226 0.96 21.03 12.11
C ASP A 226 -0.48 21.56 11.91
N VAL A 227 -1.50 20.70 12.02
CA VAL A 227 -2.92 21.08 11.95
C VAL A 227 -3.54 21.25 13.33
N ARG A 228 -2.96 20.64 14.38
CA ARG A 228 -3.46 20.75 15.76
C ARG A 228 -3.12 22.08 16.43
N LEU A 229 -2.11 22.78 15.91
CA LEU A 229 -1.58 24.02 16.50
C LEU A 229 -2.18 25.30 15.89
N ASP A 230 -2.99 25.17 14.84
CA ASP A 230 -3.78 26.26 14.22
C ASP A 230 -5.23 26.27 14.77
#